data_143a8bb74c97299bf0a8fc8d1dc50603
#
_entry.id   143a8bb74c97299bf0a8fc8d1dc50603
#
_cell.length_a   1.000
_cell.length_b   1.000
_cell.length_c   1.000
_cell.angle_alpha   90.00
_cell.angle_beta   90.00
_cell.angle_gamma   90.00
#
_symmetry.space_group_name_H-M   'P 1'
#
loop_
_entity.id
_entity.type
_entity.pdbx_description
1 polymer ?
#
loop_
_entity_poly.entity_id
_entity_poly.type
_entity_poly.pdbx_seq_one_letter_code
_entity_poly.pdbx_strand_id
1 'polypeptide(L)'
;MFMQNLSLLAEVADNAYSAAGLLYIGIGIIMIAMSMSSLAEGLVCSSALKGMARNPEASKTLRSSMILGVSLCETVAIYGLVLAILLIFVSGPNQIVK
;
A
#
# COMPACT_ATOMS: atom_id res chain seq x y z
N MET A 1 -29.03 -11.80 -33.26
CA MET A 1 -28.32 -12.84 -32.49
C MET A 1 -26.89 -12.48 -32.21
N PHE A 2 -26.11 -12.11 -33.23
CA PHE A 2 -24.72 -11.67 -33.03
C PHE A 2 -24.62 -10.39 -32.15
N MET A 3 -25.44 -9.40 -32.43
CA MET A 3 -25.46 -8.14 -31.68
C MET A 3 -25.86 -8.36 -30.22
N GLN A 4 -26.80 -9.28 -30.00
CA GLN A 4 -27.28 -9.62 -28.67
C GLN A 4 -26.17 -10.33 -27.85
N ASN A 5 -25.46 -11.26 -28.50
CA ASN A 5 -24.33 -11.96 -27.85
C ASN A 5 -23.20 -10.99 -27.53
N LEU A 6 -22.97 -10.04 -28.44
CA LEU A 6 -21.93 -9.01 -28.24
C LEU A 6 -22.27 -8.12 -27.06
N SER A 7 -23.53 -7.71 -26.91
CA SER A 7 -23.96 -6.89 -25.80
C SER A 7 -23.85 -7.64 -24.45
N LEU A 8 -24.18 -8.95 -24.45
CA LEU A 8 -24.03 -9.78 -23.25
C LEU A 8 -22.55 -9.91 -22.85
N LEU A 9 -21.67 -10.10 -23.84
CA LEU A 9 -20.24 -10.18 -23.58
C LEU A 9 -19.71 -8.85 -23.02
N ALA A 10 -20.17 -7.74 -23.57
CA ALA A 10 -19.78 -6.40 -23.08
C ALA A 10 -20.26 -6.19 -21.65
N GLU A 11 -21.48 -6.62 -21.33
CA GLU A 11 -22.04 -6.50 -19.98
C GLU A 11 -21.26 -7.36 -18.97
N VAL A 12 -20.94 -8.60 -19.34
CA VAL A 12 -20.16 -9.50 -18.50
C VAL A 12 -18.75 -8.94 -18.28
N ALA A 13 -18.12 -8.44 -19.33
CA ALA A 13 -16.80 -7.81 -19.24
C ALA A 13 -16.86 -6.59 -18.35
N ASP A 14 -17.87 -5.75 -18.50
CA ASP A 14 -18.05 -4.54 -17.70
C ASP A 14 -18.21 -4.88 -16.22
N ASN A 15 -19.05 -5.85 -15.87
CA ASN A 15 -19.25 -6.27 -14.49
C ASN A 15 -18.03 -6.93 -13.89
N ALA A 16 -17.39 -7.84 -14.62
CA ALA A 16 -16.24 -8.60 -14.13
C ALA A 16 -14.98 -7.74 -14.05
N TYR A 17 -14.72 -6.96 -15.11
CA TYR A 17 -13.49 -6.18 -15.20
C TYR A 17 -13.61 -4.81 -14.55
N SER A 18 -14.77 -4.18 -14.57
CA SER A 18 -14.95 -2.88 -13.92
C SER A 18 -14.87 -2.99 -12.41
N ALA A 19 -15.66 -3.90 -11.82
CA ALA A 19 -15.69 -4.05 -10.37
C ALA A 19 -14.40 -4.68 -9.84
N ALA A 20 -13.97 -5.81 -10.39
CA ALA A 20 -12.76 -6.50 -9.96
C ALA A 20 -11.53 -5.70 -10.33
N GLY A 21 -11.50 -5.08 -11.51
CA GLY A 21 -10.40 -4.24 -11.94
C GLY A 21 -10.21 -3.04 -11.06
N LEU A 22 -11.28 -2.35 -10.69
CA LEU A 22 -11.21 -1.21 -9.78
C LEU A 22 -10.73 -1.62 -8.40
N LEU A 23 -11.15 -2.80 -7.93
CA LEU A 23 -10.67 -3.34 -6.66
C LEU A 23 -9.16 -3.56 -6.69
N TYR A 24 -8.65 -4.21 -7.73
CA TYR A 24 -7.22 -4.47 -7.86
C TYR A 24 -6.41 -3.20 -8.07
N ILE A 25 -6.95 -2.23 -8.81
CA ILE A 25 -6.32 -0.91 -8.94
C ILE A 25 -6.26 -0.21 -7.59
N GLY A 26 -7.33 -0.27 -6.81
CA GLY A 26 -7.37 0.29 -5.47
C GLY A 26 -6.32 -0.34 -4.56
N ILE A 27 -6.19 -1.66 -4.59
CA ILE A 27 -5.17 -2.38 -3.83
C ILE A 27 -3.76 -1.96 -4.28
N GLY A 28 -3.56 -1.82 -5.59
CA GLY A 28 -2.29 -1.35 -6.13
C GLY A 28 -1.93 0.04 -5.65
N ILE A 29 -2.89 0.95 -5.55
CA ILE A 29 -2.68 2.30 -5.03
C ILE A 29 -2.29 2.24 -3.55
N ILE A 30 -2.94 1.38 -2.77
CA ILE A 30 -2.57 1.15 -1.36
C ILE A 30 -1.12 0.66 -1.26
N MET A 31 -0.72 -0.26 -2.12
CA MET A 31 0.65 -0.79 -2.14
C MET A 31 1.67 0.29 -2.47
N ILE A 32 1.35 1.18 -3.41
CA ILE A 32 2.22 2.32 -3.73
C ILE A 32 2.32 3.25 -2.52
N ALA A 33 1.21 3.53 -1.87
CA ALA A 33 1.20 4.39 -0.67
C ALA A 33 2.04 3.78 0.46
N MET A 34 1.99 2.46 0.64
CA MET A 34 2.83 1.76 1.61
C MET A 34 4.31 1.88 1.27
N SER A 35 4.65 1.83 -0.02
CA SER A 35 6.03 1.98 -0.48
C SER A 35 6.61 3.34 -0.16
N MET A 36 5.78 4.38 -0.12
CA MET A 36 6.21 5.72 0.28
C MET A 36 6.66 5.75 1.74
N SER A 37 6.08 4.91 2.58
CA SER A 37 6.52 4.77 3.96
C SER A 37 7.97 4.28 4.05
N SER A 38 8.35 3.31 3.22
CA SER A 38 9.73 2.83 3.17
C SER A 38 10.72 3.92 2.74
N LEU A 39 10.30 4.77 1.80
CA LEU A 39 11.12 5.91 1.38
C LEU A 39 11.31 6.87 2.56
N ALA A 40 10.25 7.17 3.30
CA ALA A 40 10.32 8.04 4.48
C ALA A 40 11.26 7.45 5.54
N GLU A 41 11.19 6.15 5.78
CA GLU A 41 12.09 5.46 6.70
C GLU A 41 13.55 5.60 6.27
N GLY A 42 13.81 5.44 4.98
CA GLY A 42 15.14 5.63 4.42
C GLY A 42 15.67 7.03 4.66
N LEU A 43 14.83 8.04 4.50
CA LEU A 43 15.21 9.43 4.76
C LEU A 43 15.51 9.68 6.25
N VAL A 44 14.70 9.13 7.14
CA VAL A 44 14.93 9.25 8.59
C VAL A 44 16.25 8.57 8.96
N CYS A 45 16.49 7.35 8.47
CA CYS A 45 17.72 6.62 8.75
C CYS A 45 18.94 7.35 8.19
N SER A 46 18.85 7.85 6.97
CA SER A 46 19.94 8.60 6.33
C SER A 46 20.30 9.84 7.13
N SER A 47 19.30 10.60 7.56
CA SER A 47 19.51 11.80 8.36
C SER A 47 20.13 11.48 9.71
N ALA A 48 19.65 10.42 10.37
CA ALA A 48 20.17 10.00 11.66
C ALA A 48 21.63 9.53 11.56
N LEU A 49 21.95 8.75 10.52
CA LEU A 49 23.31 8.25 10.30
C LEU A 49 24.28 9.40 10.03
N LYS A 50 23.86 10.38 9.23
CA LYS A 50 24.67 11.58 8.99
C LYS A 50 24.91 12.37 10.28
N GLY A 51 23.88 12.49 11.11
CA GLY A 51 24.00 13.15 12.41
C GLY A 51 24.95 12.42 13.34
N MET A 52 24.89 11.10 13.38
CA MET A 52 25.80 10.28 14.19
C MET A 52 27.24 10.41 13.72
N ALA A 53 27.45 10.48 12.40
CA ALA A 53 28.78 10.64 11.81
C ALA A 53 29.39 12.01 12.18
N ARG A 54 28.56 13.05 12.22
CA ARG A 54 29.02 14.40 12.55
C ARG A 54 29.26 14.59 14.06
N ASN A 55 28.45 13.94 14.87
CA ASN A 55 28.51 14.06 16.32
C ASN A 55 28.33 12.69 16.97
N PRO A 56 29.43 11.92 17.10
CA PRO A 56 29.34 10.56 17.69
C PRO A 56 28.84 10.56 19.13
N GLU A 57 28.97 11.63 19.85
CA GLU A 57 28.48 11.75 21.25
C GLU A 57 26.95 11.70 21.30
N ALA A 58 26.28 12.17 20.26
CA ALA A 58 24.83 12.15 20.15
C ALA A 58 24.28 10.84 19.58
N SER A 59 25.10 9.85 19.27
CA SER A 59 24.70 8.59 18.62
C SER A 59 23.57 7.89 19.37
N LYS A 60 23.65 7.83 20.68
CA LYS A 60 22.63 7.13 21.50
C LYS A 60 21.26 7.81 21.36
N THR A 61 21.23 9.13 21.49
CA THR A 61 20.00 9.91 21.36
C THR A 61 19.44 9.84 19.95
N LEU A 62 20.30 9.97 18.93
CA LEU A 62 19.89 9.91 17.53
C LEU A 62 19.36 8.54 17.16
N ARG A 63 19.96 7.48 17.69
CA ARG A 63 19.48 6.11 17.48
C ARG A 63 18.08 5.92 18.05
N SER A 64 17.84 6.38 19.27
CA SER A 64 16.52 6.29 19.90
C SER A 64 15.48 7.05 19.10
N SER A 65 15.79 8.25 18.66
CA SER A 65 14.88 9.06 17.84
C SER A 65 14.63 8.42 16.48
N MET A 66 15.65 7.81 15.88
CA MET A 66 15.55 7.10 14.62
C MET A 66 14.59 5.92 14.73
N ILE A 67 14.76 5.11 15.77
CA ILE A 67 13.89 3.95 16.00
C ILE A 67 12.45 4.40 16.17
N LEU A 68 12.21 5.46 16.92
CA LEU A 68 10.87 6.01 17.11
C LEU A 68 10.28 6.49 15.79
N GLY A 69 11.05 7.24 15.00
CA GLY A 69 10.61 7.76 13.71
C GLY A 69 10.28 6.65 12.72
N VAL A 70 11.14 5.64 12.62
CA VAL A 70 10.91 4.48 11.75
C VAL A 70 9.67 3.71 12.17
N SER A 71 9.47 3.52 13.48
CA SER A 71 8.30 2.82 14.01
C SER A 71 6.99 3.51 13.65
N LEU A 72 6.98 4.85 13.70
CA LEU A 72 5.80 5.62 13.33
C LEU A 72 5.51 5.49 11.82
N CYS A 73 6.54 5.50 10.98
CA CYS A 73 6.39 5.28 9.55
C CYS A 73 5.86 3.88 9.26
N GLU A 74 6.36 2.88 9.95
CA GLU A 74 5.94 1.48 9.79
C GLU A 74 4.47 1.28 10.14
N THR A 75 3.96 2.00 11.13
CA THR A 75 2.56 1.90 11.54
C THR A 75 1.61 2.20 10.39
N VAL A 76 1.92 3.20 9.57
CA VAL A 76 1.13 3.56 8.39
C VAL A 76 1.15 2.42 7.36
N ALA A 77 2.31 1.81 7.14
CA ALA A 77 2.45 0.69 6.22
C ALA A 77 1.64 -0.53 6.68
N ILE A 78 1.68 -0.84 7.97
CA ILE A 78 0.90 -1.94 8.54
C ILE A 78 -0.59 -1.69 8.37
N TYR A 79 -1.04 -0.47 8.59
CA TYR A 79 -2.43 -0.09 8.39
C TYR A 79 -2.87 -0.32 6.95
N GLY A 80 -2.05 0.09 5.98
CA GLY A 80 -2.31 -0.14 4.56
C GLY A 80 -2.37 -1.63 4.22
N LEU A 81 -1.48 -2.43 4.81
CA LEU A 81 -1.47 -3.88 4.61
C LEU A 81 -2.77 -4.51 5.10
N VAL A 82 -3.25 -4.11 6.28
CA VAL A 82 -4.51 -4.61 6.83
C VAL A 82 -5.67 -4.26 5.91
N LEU A 83 -5.72 -3.03 5.42
CA LEU A 83 -6.76 -2.61 4.48
C LEU A 83 -6.73 -3.44 3.19
N ALA A 84 -5.54 -3.69 2.65
CA ALA A 84 -5.38 -4.48 1.43
C ALA A 84 -5.89 -5.91 1.64
N ILE A 85 -5.54 -6.53 2.76
CA ILE A 85 -5.99 -7.88 3.11
C ILE A 85 -7.51 -7.92 3.26
N LEU A 86 -8.09 -6.94 3.94
CA LEU A 86 -9.55 -6.85 4.10
C LEU A 86 -10.25 -6.72 2.76
N LEU A 87 -9.71 -5.90 1.86
CA LEU A 87 -10.29 -5.73 0.53
C LEU A 87 -10.24 -7.02 -0.28
N ILE A 88 -9.14 -7.77 -0.18
CA ILE A 88 -8.99 -9.03 -0.91
C ILE A 88 -9.98 -10.09 -0.38
N PHE A 89 -10.07 -10.25 0.92
CA PHE A 89 -10.84 -11.35 1.52
C PHE A 89 -12.32 -11.01 1.70
N VAL A 90 -12.65 -9.77 2.03
CA VAL A 90 -14.04 -9.36 2.29
C VAL A 90 -14.74 -8.93 1.01
N SER A 91 -14.05 -8.18 0.15
CA SER A 91 -14.61 -7.63 -1.08
C SER A 91 -13.92 -8.18 -2.32
N GLY A 92 -13.41 -9.41 -2.22
CA GLY A 92 -12.69 -10.04 -3.33
C GLY A 92 -13.54 -10.28 -4.56
N PRO A 93 -12.93 -10.64 -5.70
CA PRO A 93 -13.65 -10.83 -6.97
C PRO A 93 -14.82 -11.80 -6.85
N ASN A 94 -14.69 -12.81 -6.03
CA ASN A 94 -15.74 -13.81 -5.84
C ASN A 94 -17.01 -13.21 -5.21
N GLN A 95 -16.87 -12.13 -4.44
CA GLN A 95 -18.01 -11.46 -3.84
C GLN A 95 -18.64 -10.44 -4.80
N ILE A 96 -17.81 -9.83 -5.63
CA ILE A 96 -18.24 -8.79 -6.57
C ILE A 96 -18.97 -9.42 -7.78
N VAL A 97 -18.48 -10.56 -8.26
CA VAL A 97 -19.00 -11.19 -9.47
C VAL A 97 -20.25 -12.04 -9.20
N LYS A 98 -20.54 -12.36 -7.96
CA LYS A 98 -21.77 -13.03 -7.59
C LYS A 98 -22.96 -12.10 -7.72
#